data_367f1ca8cf13ca6eede2283dc2504973
#
_entry.id   367f1ca8cf13ca6eede2283dc2504973
#
_cell.length_a   1.000
_cell.length_b   1.000
_cell.length_c   1.000
_cell.angle_alpha   90.00
_cell.angle_beta   90.00
_cell.angle_gamma   90.00
#
_symmetry.space_group_name_H-M   'P 1'
#
loop_
_entity.id
_entity.type
_entity.pdbx_description
1 polymer ?
#
loop_
_entity_poly.entity_id
_entity_poly.type
_entity_poly.pdbx_seq_one_letter_code
_entity_poly.pdbx_strand_id
1 'polypeptide(L)'
;MEIGEAVGRYEQAAALLPSRWQQAARRVPEHRKAQAEEFRLRAGRPMTLLTCEGELLVSDELPRQSVTQADLEQLCDAVTGYSRYAAAETMGKGYLIGRGGFRIGLCGTVAVRGDGGTALRDISSAVVRISRQVRGLWQEVPEWSTGGFDSTLIAAPPGGGKTTLLRDMIATLSNGTEDRCPLRVGVVDERGELAGMYLSLIHISEPTRHAQIS
;
A
#
# COMPACT_ATOMS: atom_id res chain seq x y z
N MET A 1 -16.86 -7.58 2.38
CA MET A 1 -16.20 -6.25 2.28
C MET A 1 -17.23 -5.27 1.73
N GLU A 2 -17.51 -4.22 2.46
CA GLU A 2 -18.45 -3.21 1.98
C GLU A 2 -17.82 -2.48 0.77
N ILE A 3 -18.56 -2.38 -0.32
CA ILE A 3 -18.16 -1.68 -1.55
C ILE A 3 -17.64 -0.27 -1.22
N GLY A 4 -18.27 0.40 -0.26
CA GLY A 4 -17.87 1.75 0.19
C GLY A 4 -16.45 1.85 0.74
N GLU A 5 -15.97 0.85 1.48
CA GLU A 5 -14.58 0.85 2.01
C GLU A 5 -13.55 0.69 0.89
N ALA A 6 -13.80 -0.21 -0.06
CA ALA A 6 -12.93 -0.40 -1.21
C ALA A 6 -12.85 0.84 -2.10
N VAL A 7 -13.99 1.49 -2.35
CA VAL A 7 -14.06 2.77 -3.07
C VAL A 7 -13.31 3.86 -2.31
N GLY A 8 -13.47 3.95 -0.98
CA GLY A 8 -12.74 4.90 -0.15
C GLY A 8 -11.22 4.73 -0.25
N ARG A 9 -10.72 3.50 -0.25
CA ARG A 9 -9.28 3.22 -0.44
C ARG A 9 -8.80 3.59 -1.84
N TYR A 10 -9.61 3.32 -2.87
CA TYR A 10 -9.35 3.76 -4.24
C TYR A 10 -9.20 5.29 -4.31
N GLU A 11 -10.13 6.05 -3.73
CA GLU A 11 -10.10 7.53 -3.76
C GLU A 11 -8.88 8.09 -3.02
N GLN A 12 -8.49 7.48 -1.91
CA GLN A 12 -7.26 7.84 -1.20
C GLN A 12 -6.01 7.60 -2.04
N ALA A 13 -5.93 6.47 -2.76
CA ALA A 13 -4.84 6.18 -3.68
C ALA A 13 -4.84 7.14 -4.87
N ALA A 14 -6.02 7.43 -5.43
CA ALA A 14 -6.19 8.38 -6.53
C ALA A 14 -5.74 9.80 -6.15
N ALA A 15 -5.87 10.19 -4.89
CA ALA A 15 -5.40 11.49 -4.40
C ALA A 15 -3.87 11.65 -4.43
N LEU A 16 -3.10 10.55 -4.53
CA LEU A 16 -1.64 10.58 -4.70
C LEU A 16 -1.22 10.82 -6.14
N LEU A 17 -2.10 10.59 -7.11
CA LEU A 17 -1.79 10.73 -8.53
C LEU A 17 -1.52 12.20 -8.91
N PRO A 18 -0.81 12.47 -10.01
CA PRO A 18 -0.72 13.81 -10.59
C PRO A 18 -2.10 14.39 -10.90
N SER A 19 -2.28 15.70 -10.73
CA SER A 19 -3.60 16.37 -10.73
C SER A 19 -4.48 16.03 -11.93
N ARG A 20 -3.90 15.97 -13.14
CA ARG A 20 -4.65 15.61 -14.35
C ARG A 20 -5.17 14.18 -14.32
N TRP A 21 -4.43 13.25 -13.73
CA TRP A 21 -4.79 11.85 -13.60
C TRP A 21 -5.77 11.61 -12.47
N GLN A 22 -5.75 12.43 -11.41
CA GLN A 22 -6.77 12.38 -10.36
C GLN A 22 -8.17 12.59 -10.93
N GLN A 23 -8.32 13.56 -11.85
CA GLN A 23 -9.62 13.84 -12.46
C GLN A 23 -10.12 12.65 -13.29
N ALA A 24 -9.25 12.01 -14.05
CA ALA A 24 -9.59 10.80 -14.80
C ALA A 24 -9.96 9.64 -13.86
N ALA A 25 -9.18 9.41 -12.79
CA ALA A 25 -9.43 8.37 -11.82
C ALA A 25 -10.79 8.55 -11.11
N ARG A 26 -11.20 9.77 -10.78
CA ARG A 26 -12.52 10.05 -10.15
C ARG A 26 -13.69 9.64 -11.02
N ARG A 27 -13.56 9.66 -12.34
CA ARG A 27 -14.63 9.29 -13.31
C ARG A 27 -14.79 7.79 -13.50
N VAL A 28 -13.87 6.98 -13.00
CA VAL A 28 -13.97 5.52 -13.05
C VAL A 28 -15.26 5.07 -12.31
N PRO A 29 -16.07 4.18 -12.88
CA PRO A 29 -17.30 3.68 -12.23
C PRO A 29 -17.02 2.98 -10.91
N GLU A 30 -17.91 3.10 -9.92
CA GLU A 30 -17.73 2.58 -8.56
C GLU A 30 -17.44 1.08 -8.52
N HIS A 31 -18.12 0.28 -9.37
CA HIS A 31 -17.86 -1.16 -9.42
C HIS A 31 -16.41 -1.49 -9.82
N ARG A 32 -15.82 -0.70 -10.74
CA ARG A 32 -14.40 -0.84 -11.13
C ARG A 32 -13.45 -0.32 -10.04
N LYS A 33 -13.83 0.78 -9.35
CA LYS A 33 -13.09 1.28 -8.19
C LYS A 33 -13.00 0.23 -7.09
N ALA A 34 -14.11 -0.46 -6.82
CA ALA A 34 -14.16 -1.52 -5.81
C ALA A 34 -13.27 -2.72 -6.17
N GLN A 35 -13.02 -2.98 -7.44
CA GLN A 35 -12.18 -4.07 -7.93
C GLN A 35 -10.72 -3.66 -8.18
N ALA A 36 -10.40 -2.37 -8.04
CA ALA A 36 -9.09 -1.83 -8.36
C ALA A 36 -7.99 -2.35 -7.43
N GLU A 37 -6.84 -2.71 -8.01
CA GLU A 37 -5.67 -3.22 -7.30
C GLU A 37 -4.46 -2.30 -7.40
N GLU A 38 -4.23 -1.73 -8.58
CA GLU A 38 -3.08 -0.87 -8.85
C GLU A 38 -3.40 0.18 -9.91
N PHE A 39 -2.94 1.41 -9.69
CA PHE A 39 -2.73 2.35 -10.78
C PHE A 39 -1.34 2.15 -11.38
N ARG A 40 -1.27 2.07 -12.69
CA ARG A 40 -0.02 1.88 -13.44
C ARG A 40 0.26 3.06 -14.35
N LEU A 41 1.33 3.78 -14.06
CA LEU A 41 1.82 4.91 -14.81
C LEU A 41 3.11 4.51 -15.52
N ARG A 42 3.11 4.52 -16.85
CA ARG A 42 4.29 4.21 -17.68
C ARG A 42 4.54 5.36 -18.63
N ALA A 43 5.75 5.93 -18.63
CA ALA A 43 6.11 7.02 -19.52
C ALA A 43 5.79 6.67 -20.98
N GLY A 44 5.15 7.59 -21.71
CA GLY A 44 4.74 7.39 -23.09
C GLY A 44 3.51 6.48 -23.31
N ARG A 45 2.87 5.98 -22.24
CA ARG A 45 1.67 5.14 -22.31
C ARG A 45 0.50 5.79 -21.56
N PRO A 46 -0.75 5.49 -21.92
CA PRO A 46 -1.90 5.85 -21.10
C PRO A 46 -1.80 5.26 -19.69
N MET A 47 -2.35 5.95 -18.70
CA MET A 47 -2.48 5.39 -17.35
C MET A 47 -3.53 4.27 -17.35
N THR A 48 -3.20 3.17 -16.70
CA THR A 48 -4.06 2.00 -16.59
C THR A 48 -4.39 1.68 -15.14
N LEU A 49 -5.49 0.98 -14.93
CA LEU A 49 -5.98 0.44 -13.67
C LEU A 49 -5.95 -1.09 -13.76
N LEU A 50 -5.22 -1.74 -12.88
CA LEU A 50 -5.29 -3.19 -12.72
C LEU A 50 -6.46 -3.53 -11.83
N THR A 51 -7.27 -4.49 -12.27
CA THR A 51 -8.36 -5.10 -11.51
C THR A 51 -8.22 -6.62 -11.53
N CYS A 52 -9.04 -7.34 -10.76
CA CYS A 52 -9.10 -8.81 -10.83
C CYS A 52 -9.50 -9.33 -12.22
N GLU A 53 -10.15 -8.53 -13.06
CA GLU A 53 -10.56 -8.86 -14.42
C GLU A 53 -9.49 -8.53 -15.47
N GLY A 54 -8.43 -7.83 -15.08
CA GLY A 54 -7.33 -7.44 -15.95
C GLY A 54 -7.00 -5.95 -15.91
N GLU A 55 -6.20 -5.52 -16.87
CA GLU A 55 -5.72 -4.14 -16.99
C GLU A 55 -6.65 -3.31 -17.89
N LEU A 56 -7.18 -2.21 -17.37
CA LEU A 56 -8.15 -1.32 -18.01
C LEU A 56 -7.55 0.07 -18.19
N LEU A 57 -7.96 0.80 -19.22
CA LEU A 57 -7.67 2.23 -19.33
C LEU A 57 -8.44 2.99 -18.25
N VAL A 58 -7.80 3.95 -17.58
CA VAL A 58 -8.46 4.79 -16.57
C VAL A 58 -9.48 5.73 -17.19
N SER A 59 -9.29 6.11 -18.46
CA SER A 59 -10.20 6.97 -19.20
C SER A 59 -10.28 6.54 -20.65
N ASP A 60 -11.49 6.24 -21.10
CA ASP A 60 -11.78 6.00 -22.51
C ASP A 60 -11.83 7.31 -23.32
N GLU A 61 -12.05 8.46 -22.65
CA GLU A 61 -12.10 9.79 -23.27
C GLU A 61 -10.71 10.36 -23.56
N LEU A 62 -9.66 9.76 -23.00
CA LEU A 62 -8.27 10.23 -23.09
C LEU A 62 -7.32 9.19 -23.73
N PRO A 63 -7.69 8.47 -24.82
CA PRO A 63 -6.81 7.46 -25.41
C PRO A 63 -5.52 8.07 -25.99
N ARG A 64 -5.43 9.41 -26.07
CA ARG A 64 -4.29 10.15 -26.59
C ARG A 64 -3.40 10.79 -25.52
N GLN A 65 -3.80 10.77 -24.24
CA GLN A 65 -2.96 11.31 -23.18
C GLN A 65 -2.07 10.21 -22.62
N SER A 66 -0.80 10.31 -22.91
CA SER A 66 0.22 9.45 -22.31
C SER A 66 0.76 10.07 -21.02
N VAL A 67 1.17 9.24 -20.09
CA VAL A 67 1.93 9.62 -18.90
C VAL A 67 3.25 10.23 -19.35
N THR A 68 3.59 11.38 -18.84
CA THR A 68 4.84 12.07 -19.11
C THR A 68 5.86 11.85 -18.00
N GLN A 69 7.12 12.17 -18.26
CA GLN A 69 8.15 12.20 -17.24
C GLN A 69 7.78 13.15 -16.09
N ALA A 70 7.23 14.32 -16.43
CA ALA A 70 6.77 15.30 -15.43
C ALA A 70 5.67 14.75 -14.50
N ASP A 71 4.79 13.87 -14.99
CA ASP A 71 3.79 13.22 -14.13
C ASP A 71 4.44 12.28 -13.11
N LEU A 72 5.41 11.49 -13.53
CA LEU A 72 6.13 10.58 -12.64
C LEU A 72 6.91 11.36 -11.57
N GLU A 73 7.50 12.47 -11.94
CA GLU A 73 8.18 13.38 -11.01
C GLU A 73 7.20 14.03 -10.04
N GLN A 74 6.06 14.52 -10.52
CA GLN A 74 5.00 15.10 -9.69
C GLN A 74 4.44 14.08 -8.70
N LEU A 75 4.25 12.83 -9.12
CA LEU A 75 3.85 11.74 -8.21
C LEU A 75 4.88 11.55 -7.10
N CYS A 76 6.16 11.47 -7.43
CA CYS A 76 7.21 11.30 -6.43
C CYS A 76 7.27 12.49 -5.46
N ASP A 77 7.16 13.71 -5.95
CA ASP A 77 7.19 14.91 -5.13
C ASP A 77 5.98 14.97 -4.18
N ALA A 78 4.79 14.67 -4.68
CA ALA A 78 3.57 14.63 -3.86
C ALA A 78 3.66 13.57 -2.76
N VAL A 79 4.19 12.39 -3.07
CA VAL A 79 4.33 11.26 -2.13
C VAL A 79 5.38 11.53 -1.07
N THR A 80 6.50 12.17 -1.44
CA THR A 80 7.61 12.49 -0.52
C THR A 80 7.39 13.81 0.24
N GLY A 81 6.28 14.51 0.03
CA GLY A 81 6.05 15.84 0.61
C GLY A 81 7.09 16.85 0.14
N TYR A 82 7.54 16.72 -1.11
CA TYR A 82 8.60 17.51 -1.75
C TYR A 82 10.00 17.34 -1.09
N SER A 83 10.19 16.32 -0.24
CA SER A 83 11.47 16.01 0.39
C SER A 83 12.06 14.69 -0.12
N ARG A 84 12.54 14.67 -1.36
CA ARG A 84 13.17 13.49 -1.98
C ARG A 84 14.40 13.01 -1.20
N TYR A 85 15.06 13.90 -0.47
CA TYR A 85 16.22 13.54 0.33
C TYR A 85 15.86 12.56 1.46
N ALA A 86 14.75 12.81 2.17
CA ALA A 86 14.27 11.93 3.22
C ALA A 86 13.85 10.54 2.70
N ALA A 87 13.44 10.46 1.43
CA ALA A 87 13.03 9.24 0.77
C ALA A 87 14.14 8.57 -0.09
N ALA A 88 15.36 9.11 -0.08
CA ALA A 88 16.44 8.68 -0.99
C ALA A 88 16.78 7.19 -0.84
N GLU A 89 16.75 6.65 0.37
CA GLU A 89 17.04 5.24 0.62
C GLU A 89 15.96 4.33 0.03
N THR A 90 14.68 4.63 0.26
CA THR A 90 13.56 3.83 -0.27
C THR A 90 13.44 3.97 -1.78
N MET A 91 13.67 5.17 -2.33
CA MET A 91 13.76 5.38 -3.77
C MET A 91 14.89 4.57 -4.40
N GLY A 92 16.05 4.50 -3.76
CA GLY A 92 17.16 3.66 -4.21
C GLY A 92 16.82 2.16 -4.24
N LYS A 93 15.88 1.73 -3.39
CA LYS A 93 15.32 0.37 -3.34
C LYS A 93 14.12 0.18 -4.30
N GLY A 94 13.75 1.20 -5.08
CA GLY A 94 12.68 1.15 -6.08
C GLY A 94 11.26 1.30 -5.52
N TYR A 95 11.09 1.92 -4.35
CA TYR A 95 9.74 2.18 -3.83
C TYR A 95 9.66 3.44 -2.96
N LEU A 96 8.43 3.92 -2.80
CA LEU A 96 8.05 4.96 -1.85
C LEU A 96 6.87 4.48 -1.00
N ILE A 97 6.70 5.10 0.17
CA ILE A 97 5.51 4.92 1.01
C ILE A 97 4.81 6.27 1.08
N GLY A 98 3.61 6.32 0.55
CA GLY A 98 2.77 7.51 0.55
C GLY A 98 1.88 7.61 1.77
N ARG A 99 1.22 8.75 1.90
CA ARG A 99 0.24 9.02 2.95
C ARG A 99 -0.82 7.90 2.98
N GLY A 100 -1.21 7.42 4.16
CA GLY A 100 -2.14 6.29 4.31
C GLY A 100 -1.51 4.91 4.05
N GLY A 101 -0.16 4.82 4.05
CA GLY A 101 0.58 3.57 3.89
C GLY A 101 0.54 2.98 2.48
N PHE A 102 0.19 3.78 1.48
CA PHE A 102 0.23 3.31 0.09
C PHE A 102 1.65 3.07 -0.36
N ARG A 103 1.93 1.88 -0.85
CA ARG A 103 3.23 1.55 -1.45
C ARG A 103 3.22 1.88 -2.94
N ILE A 104 4.19 2.68 -3.35
CA ILE A 104 4.42 3.07 -4.74
C ILE A 104 5.70 2.40 -5.20
N GLY A 105 5.60 1.42 -6.11
CA GLY A 105 6.76 0.82 -6.78
C GLY A 105 7.25 1.75 -7.89
N LEU A 106 8.57 1.90 -8.02
CA LEU A 106 9.21 2.74 -9.01
C LEU A 106 10.17 1.91 -9.87
N CYS A 107 10.17 2.13 -11.17
CA CYS A 107 11.18 1.64 -12.08
C CYS A 107 11.86 2.80 -12.80
N GLY A 108 13.15 2.67 -13.06
CA GLY A 108 13.94 3.69 -13.73
C GLY A 108 15.40 3.25 -13.86
N THR A 109 16.26 4.17 -14.26
CA THR A 109 17.70 3.94 -14.33
C THR A 109 18.32 4.03 -12.93
N VAL A 110 19.12 3.06 -12.57
CA VAL A 110 19.84 3.06 -11.28
C VAL A 110 21.27 3.58 -11.48
N ALA A 111 21.64 4.59 -10.72
CA ALA A 111 23.02 5.05 -10.61
C ALA A 111 23.64 4.61 -9.29
N VAL A 112 24.84 4.05 -9.33
CA VAL A 112 25.60 3.72 -8.14
C VAL A 112 26.36 4.98 -7.68
N ARG A 113 26.24 5.33 -6.40
CA ARG A 113 26.95 6.44 -5.78
C ARG A 113 28.37 6.00 -5.37
N GLY A 114 29.24 6.94 -5.18
CA GLY A 114 30.63 6.67 -4.73
C GLY A 114 30.74 6.04 -3.34
N ASP A 115 29.67 6.14 -2.52
CA ASP A 115 29.54 5.51 -1.20
C ASP A 115 28.97 4.08 -1.25
N GLY A 116 28.76 3.53 -2.46
CA GLY A 116 28.13 2.22 -2.69
C GLY A 116 26.60 2.23 -2.61
N GLY A 117 25.99 3.36 -2.30
CA GLY A 117 24.54 3.52 -2.31
C GLY A 117 23.97 3.57 -3.74
N THR A 118 22.71 3.24 -3.89
CA THR A 118 21.98 3.35 -5.16
C THR A 118 21.09 4.58 -5.19
N ALA A 119 20.96 5.19 -6.36
CA ALA A 119 20.01 6.27 -6.62
C ALA A 119 19.20 5.94 -7.86
N LEU A 120 17.89 6.04 -7.76
CA LEU A 120 16.99 5.90 -8.91
C LEU A 120 16.99 7.22 -9.69
N ARG A 121 17.25 7.12 -10.98
CA ARG A 121 17.18 8.24 -11.94
C ARG A 121 16.23 7.88 -13.07
N ASP A 122 15.80 8.88 -13.84
CA ASP A 122 14.98 8.70 -15.05
C ASP A 122 13.84 7.69 -14.83
N ILE A 123 12.96 8.01 -13.87
CA ILE A 123 11.85 7.14 -13.51
C ILE A 123 11.00 6.88 -14.75
N SER A 124 10.93 5.65 -15.21
CA SER A 124 10.20 5.24 -16.42
C SER A 124 8.79 4.76 -16.12
N SER A 125 8.53 4.30 -14.91
CA SER A 125 7.19 3.89 -14.49
C SER A 125 7.01 3.95 -12.99
N ALA A 126 5.74 4.08 -12.58
CA ALA A 126 5.31 3.99 -11.20
C ALA A 126 4.05 3.13 -11.08
N VAL A 127 3.93 2.38 -10.00
CA VAL A 127 2.78 1.56 -9.67
C VAL A 127 2.28 1.95 -8.28
N VAL A 128 1.08 2.52 -8.19
CA VAL A 128 0.44 2.85 -6.92
C VAL A 128 -0.48 1.70 -6.52
N ARG A 129 -0.10 0.92 -5.50
CA ARG A 129 -0.90 -0.22 -5.03
C ARG A 129 -2.07 0.25 -4.18
N ILE A 130 -3.27 -0.21 -4.53
CA ILE A 130 -4.50 0.03 -3.79
C ILE A 130 -4.68 -1.17 -2.86
N SER A 131 -4.08 -1.08 -1.65
CA SER A 131 -4.20 -2.15 -0.67
C SER A 131 -5.65 -2.27 -0.23
N ARG A 132 -6.24 -3.46 -0.33
CA ARG A 132 -7.57 -3.76 0.21
C ARG A 132 -7.45 -4.28 1.61
N GLN A 133 -8.35 -3.85 2.49
CA GLN A 133 -8.55 -4.47 3.77
C GLN A 133 -9.54 -5.62 3.58
N VAL A 134 -9.13 -6.82 3.88
CA VAL A 134 -10.01 -7.99 3.95
C VAL A 134 -10.32 -8.19 5.43
N ARG A 135 -11.60 -8.25 5.78
CA ARG A 135 -12.07 -8.46 7.15
C ARG A 135 -12.77 -9.82 7.27
N GLY A 136 -12.75 -10.37 8.46
CA GLY A 136 -13.47 -11.60 8.77
C GLY A 136 -12.72 -12.90 8.45
N LEU A 137 -11.51 -12.82 7.89
CA LEU A 137 -10.69 -14.03 7.63
C LEU A 137 -10.34 -14.78 8.91
N TRP A 138 -10.13 -14.05 9.98
CA TRP A 138 -9.82 -14.61 11.29
C TRP A 138 -10.94 -15.54 11.79
N GLN A 139 -12.21 -15.24 11.49
CA GLN A 139 -13.37 -16.03 11.89
C GLN A 139 -13.42 -17.39 11.21
N GLU A 140 -12.75 -17.51 10.05
CA GLU A 140 -12.64 -18.78 9.30
C GLU A 140 -11.64 -19.76 9.91
N VAL A 141 -10.89 -19.34 10.96
CA VAL A 141 -9.94 -20.19 11.69
C VAL A 141 -10.57 -20.60 13.02
N PRO A 142 -11.22 -21.78 13.12
CA PRO A 142 -12.05 -22.16 14.26
C PRO A 142 -11.29 -22.24 15.58
N GLU A 143 -10.02 -22.62 15.53
CA GLU A 143 -9.16 -22.81 16.70
C GLU A 143 -8.88 -21.49 17.45
N TRP A 144 -9.00 -20.35 16.79
CA TRP A 144 -8.75 -19.03 17.37
C TRP A 144 -10.01 -18.37 17.92
N SER A 145 -11.19 -18.85 17.53
CA SER A 145 -12.47 -18.31 17.97
C SER A 145 -12.84 -18.73 19.39
N THR A 146 -12.33 -19.87 19.89
CA THR A 146 -12.79 -20.51 21.13
C THR A 146 -11.76 -20.59 22.25
N GLY A 147 -10.46 -20.31 21.97
CA GLY A 147 -9.37 -20.48 22.93
C GLY A 147 -8.59 -19.21 23.24
N GLY A 148 -7.65 -19.30 24.18
CA GLY A 148 -6.61 -18.30 24.39
C GLY A 148 -5.60 -18.31 23.21
N PHE A 149 -4.83 -17.23 23.07
CA PHE A 149 -3.77 -17.17 22.07
C PHE A 149 -2.52 -17.88 22.58
N ASP A 150 -2.20 -18.98 21.95
CA ASP A 150 -0.89 -19.61 22.07
C ASP A 150 0.09 -19.03 21.02
N SER A 151 1.39 -19.31 21.19
CA SER A 151 2.38 -18.95 20.20
C SER A 151 2.06 -19.60 18.86
N THR A 152 1.74 -18.80 17.86
CA THR A 152 1.24 -19.27 16.55
C THR A 152 2.18 -18.84 15.42
N LEU A 153 2.52 -19.77 14.53
CA LEU A 153 3.26 -19.52 13.30
C LEU A 153 2.33 -19.57 12.09
N ILE A 154 2.23 -18.46 11.35
CA ILE A 154 1.47 -18.39 10.09
C ILE A 154 2.42 -18.61 8.92
N ALA A 155 2.30 -19.76 8.26
CA ALA A 155 3.12 -20.13 7.11
C ALA A 155 2.25 -20.36 5.86
N ALA A 156 2.65 -19.78 4.73
CA ALA A 156 2.03 -19.98 3.42
C ALA A 156 3.01 -19.58 2.30
N PRO A 157 2.80 -20.00 1.06
CA PRO A 157 3.58 -19.54 -0.09
C PRO A 157 3.53 -18.01 -0.26
N PRO A 158 4.43 -17.42 -1.05
CA PRO A 158 4.31 -16.03 -1.48
C PRO A 158 2.93 -15.76 -2.09
N GLY A 159 2.28 -14.64 -1.72
CA GLY A 159 0.91 -14.33 -2.16
C GLY A 159 -0.20 -15.10 -1.43
N GLY A 160 0.11 -16.05 -0.55
CA GLY A 160 -0.85 -16.89 0.17
C GLY A 160 -1.61 -16.21 1.31
N GLY A 161 -1.70 -14.89 1.33
CA GLY A 161 -2.58 -14.13 2.24
C GLY A 161 -2.09 -13.96 3.68
N LYS A 162 -0.86 -14.40 4.04
CA LYS A 162 -0.32 -14.30 5.42
C LYS A 162 -0.47 -12.91 6.05
N THR A 163 -0.01 -11.89 5.34
CA THR A 163 -0.06 -10.50 5.80
C THR A 163 -1.50 -10.00 5.89
N THR A 164 -2.38 -10.45 5.00
CA THR A 164 -3.81 -10.10 4.99
C THR A 164 -4.52 -10.69 6.20
N LEU A 165 -4.28 -11.97 6.48
CA LEU A 165 -4.80 -12.64 7.66
C LEU A 165 -4.29 -12.00 8.95
N LEU A 166 -2.99 -11.73 9.05
CA LEU A 166 -2.39 -11.12 10.24
C LEU A 166 -2.94 -9.71 10.49
N ARG A 167 -3.16 -8.91 9.44
CA ARG A 167 -3.82 -7.60 9.56
C ARG A 167 -5.24 -7.71 10.08
N ASP A 168 -6.02 -8.66 9.56
CA ASP A 168 -7.40 -8.88 9.99
C ASP A 168 -7.44 -9.31 11.46
N MET A 169 -6.55 -10.21 11.88
CA MET A 169 -6.40 -10.62 13.27
C MET A 169 -6.07 -9.42 14.17
N ILE A 170 -5.06 -8.62 13.83
CA ILE A 170 -4.66 -7.44 14.60
C ILE A 170 -5.86 -6.49 14.77
N ALA A 171 -6.56 -6.19 13.67
CA ALA A 171 -7.71 -5.31 13.68
C ALA A 171 -8.85 -5.86 14.53
N THR A 172 -9.19 -7.12 14.35
CA THR A 172 -10.29 -7.78 15.09
C THR A 172 -9.99 -7.85 16.58
N LEU A 173 -8.75 -8.20 16.94
CA LEU A 173 -8.35 -8.27 18.35
C LEU A 173 -8.29 -6.88 19.00
N SER A 174 -7.79 -5.87 18.29
CA SER A 174 -7.68 -4.50 18.82
C SER A 174 -9.04 -3.84 19.01
N ASN A 175 -9.96 -4.07 18.08
CA ASN A 175 -11.29 -3.45 18.09
C ASN A 175 -12.30 -4.24 18.93
N GLY A 176 -12.03 -5.53 19.16
CA GLY A 176 -13.00 -6.47 19.72
C GLY A 176 -14.06 -6.89 18.70
N THR A 177 -14.95 -7.75 19.10
CA THR A 177 -16.16 -8.20 18.39
C THR A 177 -17.35 -8.13 19.33
N GLU A 178 -18.56 -8.43 18.86
CA GLU A 178 -19.75 -8.51 19.70
C GLU A 178 -19.56 -9.48 20.86
N ASP A 179 -18.80 -10.57 20.65
CA ASP A 179 -18.56 -11.63 21.62
C ASP A 179 -17.23 -11.50 22.38
N ARG A 180 -16.39 -10.52 22.05
CA ARG A 180 -15.04 -10.41 22.62
C ARG A 180 -14.62 -8.96 22.85
N CYS A 181 -14.21 -8.66 24.09
CA CYS A 181 -13.66 -7.36 24.42
C CYS A 181 -12.37 -7.05 23.65
N PRO A 182 -12.11 -5.76 23.34
CA PRO A 182 -10.86 -5.32 22.74
C PRO A 182 -9.63 -5.73 23.55
N LEU A 183 -8.59 -6.19 22.87
CA LEU A 183 -7.31 -6.53 23.48
C LEU A 183 -6.24 -5.50 23.12
N ARG A 184 -5.24 -5.33 23.97
CA ARG A 184 -4.04 -4.56 23.64
C ARG A 184 -3.12 -5.44 22.79
N VAL A 185 -2.90 -5.03 21.54
CA VAL A 185 -2.06 -5.75 20.59
C VAL A 185 -0.79 -4.96 20.32
N GLY A 186 0.37 -5.55 20.61
CA GLY A 186 1.67 -5.02 20.21
C GLY A 186 2.06 -5.58 18.84
N VAL A 187 2.53 -4.73 17.93
CA VAL A 187 2.96 -5.14 16.58
C VAL A 187 4.41 -4.74 16.36
N VAL A 188 5.24 -5.71 15.98
CA VAL A 188 6.59 -5.46 15.48
C VAL A 188 6.58 -5.69 13.97
N ASP A 189 6.75 -4.62 13.20
CA ASP A 189 6.63 -4.63 11.74
C ASP A 189 7.90 -4.06 11.10
N GLU A 190 8.88 -4.91 10.91
CA GLU A 190 10.20 -4.53 10.39
C GLU A 190 10.15 -3.96 8.96
N ARG A 191 9.13 -4.34 8.17
CA ARG A 191 8.99 -3.93 6.78
C ARG A 191 7.91 -2.88 6.52
N GLY A 192 7.19 -2.44 7.55
CA GLY A 192 6.07 -1.52 7.41
C GLY A 192 4.90 -2.09 6.60
N GLU A 193 4.77 -3.41 6.54
CA GLU A 193 3.73 -4.07 5.75
C GLU A 193 2.40 -4.14 6.50
N LEU A 194 2.42 -4.18 7.81
CA LEU A 194 1.24 -4.28 8.66
C LEU A 194 0.67 -2.92 9.03
N ALA A 195 1.53 -1.99 9.43
CA ALA A 195 1.15 -0.68 9.94
C ALA A 195 0.57 0.28 8.89
N GLY A 196 0.91 0.10 7.62
CA GLY A 196 0.56 1.02 6.54
C GLY A 196 -0.95 1.25 6.33
N MET A 197 -1.83 0.48 6.95
CA MET A 197 -3.29 0.61 6.81
C MET A 197 -3.99 1.15 8.08
N TYR A 198 -3.31 1.28 9.21
CA TYR A 198 -3.95 1.52 10.52
C TYR A 198 -3.49 2.78 11.26
N LEU A 199 -3.01 3.79 10.55
CA LEU A 199 -2.49 5.03 11.16
C LEU A 199 -3.46 5.76 12.11
N SER A 200 -4.71 5.34 12.25
CA SER A 200 -5.69 5.97 13.13
C SER A 200 -5.94 5.25 14.46
N LEU A 201 -5.49 4.01 14.65
CA LEU A 201 -5.90 3.19 15.80
C LEU A 201 -4.76 2.45 16.54
N ILE A 202 -3.53 2.51 16.07
CA ILE A 202 -2.41 1.80 16.71
C ILE A 202 -1.40 2.82 17.23
N HIS A 203 -1.20 2.86 18.53
CA HIS A 203 0.01 3.43 19.12
C HIS A 203 1.15 2.47 18.81
N ILE A 204 1.91 2.77 17.75
CA ILE A 204 3.15 2.08 17.43
C ILE A 204 4.21 2.63 18.39
N SER A 205 4.55 1.87 19.41
CA SER A 205 5.79 2.10 20.14
C SER A 205 6.94 1.58 19.28
N GLU A 206 7.82 2.47 18.84
CA GLU A 206 9.09 2.06 18.24
C GLU A 206 9.84 1.13 19.20
N PRO A 207 10.41 0.01 18.72
CA PRO A 207 11.25 -0.81 19.57
C PRO A 207 12.47 0.04 19.97
N THR A 208 12.57 0.37 21.24
CA THR A 208 13.77 0.95 21.81
C THR A 208 14.92 -0.02 21.54
N ARG A 209 15.89 0.39 20.72
CA ARG A 209 17.17 -0.30 20.55
C ARG A 209 17.95 -0.20 21.86
N HIS A 210 17.66 -1.08 22.81
CA HIS A 210 18.55 -1.35 23.94
C HIS A 210 18.40 -2.82 24.36
N ALA A 211 19.19 -3.67 23.73
CA ALA A 211 19.70 -4.86 24.35
C ALA A 211 21.18 -4.96 23.96
N GLN A 212 22.03 -4.21 24.65
CA GLN A 212 23.43 -4.65 24.82
C GLN A 212 23.38 -5.78 25.84
N ILE A 213 23.66 -6.98 25.38
CA ILE A 213 23.98 -8.10 26.25
C ILE A 213 25.48 -8.08 26.38
N SER A 214 25.95 -7.80 27.58
CA SER A 214 27.31 -8.05 28.03
C SER A 214 27.50 -9.54 28.29
#